data_dd53676897258cc32dbe935ab8bb3805
#
_entry.id   dd53676897258cc32dbe935ab8bb3805
#
_cell.length_a   1.000
_cell.length_b   1.000
_cell.length_c   1.000
_cell.angle_alpha   90.00
_cell.angle_beta   90.00
_cell.angle_gamma   90.00
#
_symmetry.space_group_name_H-M   'P 1'
#
loop_
_entity.id
_entity.type
_entity.pdbx_description
1 polymer ?
#
loop_
_entity_poly.entity_id
_entity_poly.type
_entity_poly.pdbx_seq_one_letter_code
_entity_poly.pdbx_strand_id
1 'polypeptide(L)'
;MKSNYDILGNHIRLVDYRNKGLITTQVLGINIDKYFMPSVANVIGTDLSRYKVLSKGKFACNPMHVGRDERLPVALYSEDKPAIVSPAYFVFEIVDTSLLNEYYLMMWFRRPEFDRTCWLKTDGSVRGGISWDDICRLELPVPPIEKQLEIVNRYKAITDRIALKQKINDNLATELTAIYIKWYENLESPFA
;
A
#
# COMPACT_ATOMS: atom_id res chain seq x y z
N MET A 1 29.73 11.92 -12.37
CA MET A 1 28.28 12.15 -12.22
C MET A 1 27.98 12.05 -10.73
N LYS A 2 27.38 13.06 -10.09
CA LYS A 2 26.91 12.89 -8.71
C LYS A 2 25.82 11.81 -8.73
N SER A 3 25.96 10.78 -7.90
CA SER A 3 24.93 9.78 -7.74
C SER A 3 23.66 10.47 -7.24
N ASN A 4 22.54 10.30 -7.92
CA ASN A 4 21.23 10.78 -7.46
C ASN A 4 20.64 9.87 -6.37
N TYR A 5 21.45 8.97 -5.81
CA TYR A 5 21.04 8.06 -4.74
C TYR A 5 21.29 8.69 -3.38
N ASP A 6 20.35 8.54 -2.47
CA ASP A 6 20.45 8.96 -1.08
C ASP A 6 19.87 7.87 -0.16
N ILE A 7 20.19 7.97 1.11
CA ILE A 7 19.74 7.04 2.16
C ILE A 7 18.29 7.37 2.52
N LEU A 8 17.40 6.37 2.48
CA LEU A 8 15.98 6.54 2.76
C LEU A 8 15.71 7.20 4.11
N GLY A 9 16.49 6.87 5.14
CA GLY A 9 16.37 7.44 6.49
C GLY A 9 16.53 8.95 6.56
N ASN A 10 17.18 9.57 5.56
CA ASN A 10 17.28 11.04 5.49
C ASN A 10 15.94 11.69 5.11
N HIS A 11 15.01 10.92 4.55
CA HIS A 11 13.77 11.42 3.95
C HIS A 11 12.50 11.00 4.69
N ILE A 12 12.61 10.02 5.62
CA ILE A 12 11.45 9.49 6.33
C ILE A 12 11.64 9.54 7.85
N ARG A 13 10.54 9.63 8.58
CA ARG A 13 10.55 9.53 10.04
C ARG A 13 9.37 8.71 10.54
N LEU A 14 9.58 8.01 11.67
CA LEU A 14 8.52 7.30 12.37
C LEU A 14 7.49 8.25 12.96
N VAL A 15 6.24 7.79 12.92
CA VAL A 15 5.10 8.44 13.59
C VAL A 15 4.47 7.43 14.53
N ASP A 16 4.38 7.76 15.81
CA ASP A 16 3.77 6.91 16.84
C ASP A 16 2.55 7.58 17.48
N TYR A 17 1.61 8.01 16.65
CA TYR A 17 0.36 8.58 17.13
C TYR A 17 -0.64 7.45 17.43
N ARG A 18 -1.02 7.32 18.71
CA ARG A 18 -1.90 6.25 19.19
C ARG A 18 -3.36 6.69 19.21
N ASN A 19 -4.26 5.73 19.03
CA ASN A 19 -5.71 5.93 19.00
C ASN A 19 -6.31 6.09 20.41
N LYS A 20 -5.63 6.83 21.30
CA LYS A 20 -6.00 6.98 22.72
C LYS A 20 -7.43 7.51 22.92
N GLY A 21 -7.89 8.38 22.02
CA GLY A 21 -9.25 8.93 22.04
C GLY A 21 -10.28 8.12 21.27
N LEU A 22 -9.94 6.89 20.81
CA LEU A 22 -10.80 6.06 19.96
C LEU A 22 -11.37 6.83 18.76
N ILE A 23 -10.49 7.61 18.10
CA ILE A 23 -10.82 8.49 16.97
C ILE A 23 -11.52 7.70 15.85
N THR A 24 -11.12 6.44 15.68
CA THR A 24 -11.70 5.52 14.69
C THR A 24 -11.60 4.08 15.16
N THR A 25 -12.52 3.27 14.67
CA THR A 25 -12.51 1.80 14.86
C THR A 25 -12.15 1.06 13.56
N GLN A 26 -11.85 1.79 12.48
CA GLN A 26 -11.50 1.21 11.18
C GLN A 26 -10.08 0.63 11.23
N VAL A 27 -9.98 -0.68 11.48
CA VAL A 27 -8.70 -1.39 11.51
C VAL A 27 -8.33 -1.88 10.12
N LEU A 28 -7.12 -1.51 9.68
CA LEU A 28 -6.57 -1.92 8.39
C LEU A 28 -5.37 -2.86 8.56
N GLY A 29 -5.26 -3.77 7.62
CA GLY A 29 -4.06 -4.53 7.33
C GLY A 29 -3.42 -4.06 6.02
N ILE A 30 -2.23 -4.58 5.72
CA ILE A 30 -1.56 -4.33 4.45
C ILE A 30 -1.41 -5.66 3.72
N ASN A 31 -1.90 -5.69 2.47
CA ASN A 31 -1.74 -6.85 1.60
C ASN A 31 -0.29 -6.95 1.11
N ILE A 32 0.12 -8.16 0.75
CA ILE A 32 1.45 -8.43 0.18
C ILE A 32 1.69 -7.64 -1.12
N ASP A 33 0.62 -7.30 -1.86
CA ASP A 33 0.68 -6.48 -3.07
C ASP A 33 0.67 -4.97 -2.78
N LYS A 34 0.89 -4.59 -1.48
CA LYS A 34 1.17 -3.22 -1.03
C LYS A 34 0.00 -2.25 -1.16
N TYR A 35 -1.17 -2.69 -0.72
CA TYR A 35 -2.34 -1.83 -0.53
C TYR A 35 -3.02 -2.13 0.80
N PHE A 36 -3.76 -1.15 1.31
CA PHE A 36 -4.56 -1.34 2.52
C PHE A 36 -5.81 -2.16 2.23
N MET A 37 -6.17 -3.01 3.19
CA MET A 37 -7.38 -3.81 3.17
C MET A 37 -7.97 -3.86 4.58
N PRO A 38 -9.27 -4.15 4.75
CA PRO A 38 -9.81 -4.43 6.08
C PRO A 38 -8.99 -5.51 6.79
N SER A 39 -8.70 -5.30 8.07
CA SER A 39 -7.92 -6.26 8.82
C SER A 39 -8.67 -7.60 8.91
N VAL A 40 -7.98 -8.69 8.60
CA VAL A 40 -8.49 -10.06 8.77
C VAL A 40 -8.31 -10.56 10.22
N ALA A 41 -7.58 -9.83 11.04
CA ALA A 41 -7.38 -10.18 12.45
C ALA A 41 -8.68 -10.00 13.23
N ASN A 42 -9.00 -10.97 14.10
CA ASN A 42 -10.10 -10.80 15.04
C ASN A 42 -9.70 -9.75 16.10
N VAL A 43 -10.36 -8.61 16.07
CA VAL A 43 -10.13 -7.48 16.99
C VAL A 43 -11.19 -7.40 18.10
N ILE A 44 -12.11 -8.37 18.19
CA ILE A 44 -13.13 -8.42 19.25
C ILE A 44 -12.44 -8.53 20.60
N GLY A 45 -12.74 -7.60 21.50
CA GLY A 45 -12.13 -7.53 22.83
C GLY A 45 -10.68 -7.00 22.85
N THR A 46 -10.15 -6.55 21.71
CA THR A 46 -8.82 -5.95 21.64
C THR A 46 -8.89 -4.46 22.01
N ASP A 47 -7.93 -4.00 22.81
CA ASP A 47 -7.79 -2.57 23.14
C ASP A 47 -7.27 -1.78 21.92
N LEU A 48 -8.19 -1.15 21.20
CA LEU A 48 -7.89 -0.35 20.00
C LEU A 48 -7.20 0.97 20.34
N SER A 49 -7.15 1.39 21.60
CA SER A 49 -6.44 2.61 22.00
C SER A 49 -4.93 2.53 21.78
N ARG A 50 -4.39 1.30 21.74
CA ARG A 50 -2.97 1.01 21.51
C ARG A 50 -2.58 1.01 20.04
N TYR A 51 -3.55 0.97 19.13
CA TYR A 51 -3.30 0.96 17.70
C TYR A 51 -2.75 2.30 17.22
N LYS A 52 -2.00 2.28 16.12
CA LYS A 52 -1.43 3.47 15.51
C LYS A 52 -2.39 4.08 14.52
N VAL A 53 -2.58 5.40 14.59
CA VAL A 53 -3.47 6.13 13.70
C VAL A 53 -2.77 6.42 12.38
N LEU A 54 -3.48 6.15 11.29
CA LEU A 54 -3.14 6.54 9.93
C LEU A 54 -3.96 7.76 9.53
N SER A 55 -3.30 8.74 8.93
CA SER A 55 -3.91 9.85 8.21
C SER A 55 -3.29 9.95 6.82
N LYS A 56 -3.95 10.68 5.93
CA LYS A 56 -3.51 10.89 4.55
C LYS A 56 -2.04 11.30 4.47
N GLY A 57 -1.31 10.75 3.49
CA GLY A 57 0.12 11.00 3.29
C GLY A 57 1.05 10.15 4.17
N LYS A 58 0.52 9.35 5.08
CA LYS A 58 1.34 8.44 5.90
C LYS A 58 1.46 7.07 5.27
N PHE A 59 2.61 6.46 5.50
CA PHE A 59 2.88 5.08 5.14
C PHE A 59 2.71 4.18 6.35
N ALA A 60 2.28 2.95 6.11
CA ALA A 60 2.43 1.90 7.09
C ALA A 60 3.16 0.70 6.48
N CYS A 61 3.91 -0.01 7.30
CA CYS A 61 4.70 -1.16 6.90
C CYS A 61 4.55 -2.27 7.94
N ASN A 62 4.27 -3.49 7.47
CA ASN A 62 4.31 -4.67 8.32
C ASN A 62 5.69 -5.31 8.24
N PRO A 63 6.56 -5.12 9.25
CA PRO A 63 7.93 -5.63 9.20
C PRO A 63 8.02 -7.14 9.42
N MET A 64 6.94 -7.77 9.88
CA MET A 64 6.92 -9.17 10.25
C MET A 64 6.73 -10.06 9.00
N HIS A 65 7.29 -11.26 9.05
CA HIS A 65 7.15 -12.26 7.98
C HIS A 65 7.84 -11.95 6.65
N VAL A 66 8.70 -10.94 6.58
CA VAL A 66 9.45 -10.62 5.36
C VAL A 66 10.30 -11.81 4.91
N GLY A 67 10.88 -12.56 5.86
CA GLY A 67 11.64 -13.78 5.56
C GLY A 67 10.80 -14.88 4.92
N ARG A 68 9.52 -14.99 5.33
CA ARG A 68 8.58 -15.99 4.78
C ARG A 68 8.03 -15.57 3.42
N ASP A 69 7.62 -14.32 3.32
CA ASP A 69 6.82 -13.84 2.18
C ASP A 69 7.72 -13.25 1.07
N GLU A 70 9.04 -13.10 1.35
CA GLU A 70 10.05 -12.51 0.48
C GLU A 70 9.67 -11.09 -0.02
N ARG A 71 8.73 -10.46 0.67
CA ARG A 71 8.18 -9.14 0.36
C ARG A 71 7.95 -8.37 1.65
N LEU A 72 8.14 -7.06 1.57
CA LEU A 72 7.79 -6.14 2.66
C LEU A 72 6.45 -5.47 2.36
N PRO A 73 5.36 -5.84 3.06
CA PRO A 73 4.08 -5.15 2.92
C PRO A 73 4.20 -3.71 3.41
N VAL A 74 4.12 -2.77 2.49
CA VAL A 74 4.15 -1.32 2.75
C VAL A 74 3.13 -0.63 1.87
N ALA A 75 2.37 0.34 2.40
CA ALA A 75 1.35 1.06 1.65
C ALA A 75 1.28 2.53 2.08
N LEU A 76 0.93 3.38 1.12
CA LEU A 76 0.63 4.81 1.32
C LEU A 76 -0.87 4.95 1.59
N TYR A 77 -1.23 5.65 2.67
CA TYR A 77 -2.61 5.94 3.01
C TYR A 77 -3.08 7.23 2.32
N SER A 78 -4.10 7.12 1.48
CA SER A 78 -4.59 8.22 0.64
C SER A 78 -5.98 8.74 1.03
N GLU A 79 -6.66 8.07 1.98
CA GLU A 79 -8.01 8.43 2.38
C GLU A 79 -8.04 9.63 3.33
N ASP A 80 -9.12 10.42 3.24
CA ASP A 80 -9.30 11.60 4.11
C ASP A 80 -9.74 11.21 5.54
N LYS A 81 -10.47 10.09 5.68
CA LYS A 81 -10.89 9.58 7.00
C LYS A 81 -9.75 8.82 7.67
N PRO A 82 -9.49 9.03 8.96
CA PRO A 82 -8.45 8.31 9.67
C PRO A 82 -8.79 6.82 9.81
N ALA A 83 -7.75 5.97 9.77
CA ALA A 83 -7.83 4.55 10.07
C ALA A 83 -6.76 4.17 11.11
N ILE A 84 -6.75 2.92 11.56
CA ILE A 84 -5.75 2.43 12.50
C ILE A 84 -5.13 1.13 12.01
N VAL A 85 -3.86 0.93 12.37
CA VAL A 85 -3.11 -0.30 12.12
C VAL A 85 -2.54 -0.87 13.40
N SER A 86 -2.15 -2.14 13.34
CA SER A 86 -1.53 -2.87 14.46
C SER A 86 -0.39 -2.05 15.10
N PRO A 87 -0.24 -2.12 16.44
CA PRO A 87 0.91 -1.54 17.15
C PRO A 87 2.27 -2.06 16.63
N ALA A 88 2.30 -3.28 16.08
CA ALA A 88 3.51 -3.91 15.55
C ALA A 88 3.98 -3.30 14.21
N TYR A 89 3.12 -2.57 13.51
CA TYR A 89 3.49 -1.95 12.24
C TYR A 89 4.35 -0.69 12.46
N PHE A 90 5.26 -0.43 11.53
CA PHE A 90 5.86 0.89 11.43
C PHE A 90 4.90 1.82 10.69
N VAL A 91 4.60 2.97 11.31
CA VAL A 91 3.92 4.08 10.64
C VAL A 91 4.94 5.19 10.48
N PHE A 92 5.06 5.75 9.29
CA PHE A 92 6.05 6.77 8.98
C PHE A 92 5.55 7.76 7.93
N GLU A 93 6.23 8.88 7.82
CA GLU A 93 5.94 9.92 6.85
C GLU A 93 7.21 10.45 6.21
N ILE A 94 7.07 11.15 5.10
CA ILE A 94 8.16 11.88 4.47
C ILE A 94 8.42 13.16 5.27
N VAL A 95 9.70 13.44 5.53
CA VAL A 95 10.13 14.62 6.30
C VAL A 95 9.90 15.91 5.51
N ASP A 96 10.25 15.89 4.23
CA ASP A 96 10.13 17.04 3.33
C ASP A 96 9.57 16.61 1.96
N THR A 97 8.30 16.93 1.74
CA THR A 97 7.59 16.59 0.48
C THR A 97 8.05 17.45 -0.71
N SER A 98 8.83 18.50 -0.48
CA SER A 98 9.46 19.28 -1.56
C SER A 98 10.69 18.58 -2.15
N LEU A 99 11.29 17.64 -1.42
CA LEU A 99 12.44 16.85 -1.85
C LEU A 99 12.05 15.46 -2.33
N LEU A 100 11.07 14.83 -1.68
CA LEU A 100 10.61 13.48 -2.03
C LEU A 100 9.08 13.40 -2.09
N ASN A 101 8.57 13.00 -3.25
CA ASN A 101 7.14 12.83 -3.47
C ASN A 101 6.66 11.48 -2.94
N GLU A 102 5.53 11.43 -2.24
CA GLU A 102 4.98 10.22 -1.62
C GLU A 102 4.60 9.13 -2.62
N TYR A 103 4.03 9.50 -3.77
CA TYR A 103 3.68 8.53 -4.82
C TYR A 103 4.92 7.99 -5.52
N TYR A 104 5.95 8.83 -5.71
CA TYR A 104 7.25 8.40 -6.22
C TYR A 104 7.90 7.38 -5.28
N LEU A 105 7.91 7.65 -3.97
CA LEU A 105 8.41 6.72 -2.97
C LEU A 105 7.60 5.42 -2.98
N MET A 106 6.27 5.49 -3.09
CA MET A 106 5.43 4.28 -3.18
C MET A 106 5.73 3.47 -4.44
N MET A 107 6.01 4.10 -5.58
CA MET A 107 6.44 3.40 -6.79
C MET A 107 7.77 2.68 -6.58
N TRP A 108 8.72 3.29 -5.86
CA TRP A 108 9.98 2.66 -5.53
C TRP A 108 9.79 1.43 -4.62
N PHE A 109 8.91 1.53 -3.61
CA PHE A 109 8.56 0.40 -2.75
C PHE A 109 7.91 -0.77 -3.51
N ARG A 110 7.23 -0.51 -4.62
CA ARG A 110 6.58 -1.55 -5.45
C ARG A 110 7.56 -2.34 -6.33
N ARG A 111 8.80 -1.95 -6.40
CA ARG A 111 9.80 -2.63 -7.24
C ARG A 111 10.21 -3.96 -6.62
N PRO A 112 10.38 -5.02 -7.44
CA PRO A 112 10.87 -6.32 -6.95
C PRO A 112 12.25 -6.24 -6.29
N GLU A 113 13.11 -5.31 -6.74
CA GLU A 113 14.44 -5.12 -6.18
C GLU A 113 14.37 -4.61 -4.74
N PHE A 114 13.39 -3.78 -4.40
CA PHE A 114 13.15 -3.35 -3.03
C PHE A 114 12.83 -4.54 -2.14
N ASP A 115 11.91 -5.39 -2.55
CA ASP A 115 11.51 -6.58 -1.78
C ASP A 115 12.68 -7.54 -1.59
N ARG A 116 13.45 -7.79 -2.65
CA ARG A 116 14.67 -8.61 -2.59
C ARG A 116 15.69 -8.05 -1.61
N THR A 117 15.88 -6.73 -1.62
CA THR A 117 16.83 -6.07 -0.70
C THR A 117 16.33 -6.16 0.75
N CYS A 118 15.03 -6.00 1.00
CA CYS A 118 14.44 -6.18 2.33
C CYS A 118 14.61 -7.62 2.82
N TRP A 119 14.31 -8.59 1.96
CA TRP A 119 14.47 -10.02 2.29
C TRP A 119 15.91 -10.39 2.64
N LEU A 120 16.90 -9.90 1.89
CA LEU A 120 18.32 -10.14 2.17
C LEU A 120 18.79 -9.52 3.50
N LYS A 121 18.05 -8.55 4.05
CA LYS A 121 18.37 -7.93 5.37
C LYS A 121 17.69 -8.64 6.53
N THR A 122 16.83 -9.63 6.27
CA THR A 122 16.29 -10.49 7.34
C THR A 122 17.34 -11.52 7.76
N ASP A 123 17.17 -12.09 8.95
CA ASP A 123 18.04 -13.13 9.48
C ASP A 123 17.89 -14.50 8.78
N GLY A 124 17.14 -14.55 7.67
CA GLY A 124 16.85 -15.78 6.91
C GLY A 124 15.87 -16.74 7.60
N SER A 125 15.37 -16.41 8.78
CA SER A 125 14.34 -17.24 9.44
C SER A 125 12.97 -17.03 8.80
N VAL A 126 12.12 -18.07 8.81
CA VAL A 126 10.71 -17.99 8.35
C VAL A 126 9.90 -16.91 9.09
N ARG A 127 10.35 -16.53 10.29
CA ARG A 127 9.76 -15.45 11.09
C ARG A 127 10.59 -14.17 11.04
N GLY A 128 11.61 -14.12 10.21
CA GLY A 128 12.52 -12.99 10.07
C GLY A 128 11.78 -11.73 9.67
N GLY A 129 11.86 -10.74 10.54
CA GLY A 129 11.39 -9.39 10.28
C GLY A 129 12.53 -8.49 9.81
N ILE A 130 12.19 -7.31 9.33
CA ILE A 130 13.16 -6.25 9.02
C ILE A 130 13.08 -5.17 10.11
N SER A 131 14.23 -4.69 10.57
CA SER A 131 14.28 -3.59 11.53
C SER A 131 14.00 -2.23 10.85
N TRP A 132 13.56 -1.26 11.64
CA TRP A 132 13.42 0.12 11.13
C TRP A 132 14.76 0.70 10.65
N ASP A 133 15.83 0.42 11.37
CA ASP A 133 17.17 0.89 11.01
C ASP A 133 17.64 0.30 9.67
N ASP A 134 17.31 -0.96 9.38
CA ASP A 134 17.63 -1.56 8.09
C ASP A 134 16.83 -0.95 6.95
N ILE A 135 15.57 -0.59 7.19
CA ILE A 135 14.75 0.16 6.22
C ILE A 135 15.38 1.54 5.98
N CYS A 136 15.78 2.24 7.04
CA CYS A 136 16.42 3.54 6.93
C CYS A 136 17.75 3.52 6.16
N ARG A 137 18.49 2.42 6.19
CA ARG A 137 19.77 2.27 5.45
C ARG A 137 19.61 1.92 3.98
N LEU A 138 18.39 1.78 3.48
CA LEU A 138 18.17 1.52 2.06
C LEU A 138 18.50 2.77 1.25
N GLU A 139 19.08 2.56 0.07
CA GLU A 139 19.38 3.63 -0.87
C GLU A 139 18.28 3.70 -1.94
N LEU A 140 17.82 4.92 -2.23
CA LEU A 140 16.86 5.17 -3.29
C LEU A 140 17.34 6.33 -4.19
N PRO A 141 16.96 6.34 -5.47
CA PRO A 141 17.21 7.48 -6.33
C PRO A 141 16.28 8.65 -5.93
N VAL A 142 16.86 9.82 -5.69
CA VAL A 142 16.12 11.06 -5.36
C VAL A 142 16.44 12.12 -6.44
N PRO A 143 15.85 12.00 -7.65
CA PRO A 143 15.99 13.03 -8.64
C PRO A 143 15.24 14.32 -8.23
N PRO A 144 15.47 15.47 -8.90
CA PRO A 144 14.72 16.69 -8.64
C PRO A 144 13.21 16.44 -8.64
N ILE A 145 12.48 17.19 -7.80
CA ILE A 145 11.05 16.96 -7.54
C ILE A 145 10.20 17.02 -8.82
N GLU A 146 10.56 17.91 -9.76
CA GLU A 146 9.88 18.04 -11.06
C GLU A 146 9.96 16.72 -11.86
N LYS A 147 11.12 16.04 -11.78
CA LYS A 147 11.32 14.77 -12.47
C LYS A 147 10.54 13.64 -11.79
N GLN A 148 10.46 13.64 -10.44
CA GLN A 148 9.63 12.69 -9.70
C GLN A 148 8.15 12.86 -10.09
N LEU A 149 7.65 14.09 -10.13
CA LEU A 149 6.27 14.39 -10.52
C LEU A 149 5.98 13.99 -11.97
N GLU A 150 6.91 14.23 -12.90
CA GLU A 150 6.78 13.76 -14.27
C GLU A 150 6.61 12.24 -14.34
N ILE A 151 7.44 11.49 -13.59
CA ILE A 151 7.40 10.03 -13.54
C ILE A 151 6.06 9.55 -12.95
N VAL A 152 5.64 10.14 -11.82
CA VAL A 152 4.37 9.81 -11.16
C VAL A 152 3.18 10.07 -12.09
N ASN A 153 3.14 11.22 -12.75
CA ASN A 153 2.04 11.58 -13.65
C ASN A 153 1.95 10.62 -14.85
N ARG A 154 3.08 10.24 -15.43
CA ARG A 154 3.11 9.25 -16.53
C ARG A 154 2.61 7.89 -16.07
N TYR A 155 3.07 7.44 -14.90
CA TYR A 155 2.63 6.16 -14.33
C TYR A 155 1.13 6.17 -14.03
N LYS A 156 0.65 7.24 -13.39
CA LYS A 156 -0.76 7.41 -13.06
C LYS A 156 -1.65 7.41 -14.30
N ALA A 157 -1.26 8.11 -15.36
CA ALA A 157 -2.01 8.11 -16.60
C ALA A 157 -2.20 6.70 -17.20
N ILE A 158 -1.18 5.84 -17.06
CA ILE A 158 -1.26 4.45 -17.53
C ILE A 158 -2.14 3.61 -16.60
N THR A 159 -1.94 3.69 -15.29
CA THR A 159 -2.70 2.90 -14.32
C THR A 159 -4.18 3.27 -14.28
N ASP A 160 -4.51 4.56 -14.35
CA ASP A 160 -5.88 5.05 -14.41
C ASP A 160 -6.58 4.55 -15.69
N ARG A 161 -5.86 4.52 -16.82
CA ARG A 161 -6.38 3.98 -18.08
C ARG A 161 -6.62 2.47 -18.01
N ILE A 162 -5.73 1.72 -17.34
CA ILE A 162 -5.91 0.28 -17.12
C ILE A 162 -7.15 0.05 -16.25
N ALA A 163 -7.27 0.75 -15.12
CA ALA A 163 -8.40 0.62 -14.21
C ALA A 163 -9.75 0.97 -14.91
N LEU A 164 -9.76 2.02 -15.72
CA LEU A 164 -10.94 2.39 -16.51
C LEU A 164 -11.32 1.30 -17.50
N LYS A 165 -10.36 0.72 -18.22
CA LYS A 165 -10.62 -0.38 -19.16
C LYS A 165 -11.14 -1.62 -18.45
N GLN A 166 -10.60 -1.98 -17.30
CA GLN A 166 -11.11 -3.09 -16.48
C GLN A 166 -12.58 -2.85 -16.10
N LYS A 167 -12.91 -1.66 -15.60
CA LYS A 167 -14.28 -1.30 -15.25
C LYS A 167 -15.24 -1.38 -16.46
N ILE A 168 -14.79 -0.95 -17.63
CA ILE A 168 -15.57 -1.06 -18.87
C ILE A 168 -15.81 -2.53 -19.19
N ASN A 169 -14.78 -3.38 -19.12
CA ASN A 169 -14.91 -4.81 -19.40
C ASN A 169 -15.87 -5.50 -18.42
N ASP A 170 -15.81 -5.17 -17.13
CA ASP A 170 -16.69 -5.72 -16.11
C ASP A 170 -18.16 -5.32 -16.35
N ASN A 171 -18.38 -4.05 -16.74
CA ASN A 171 -19.72 -3.57 -17.11
C ASN A 171 -20.26 -4.32 -18.34
N LEU A 172 -19.44 -4.45 -19.41
CA LEU A 172 -19.82 -5.17 -20.62
C LEU A 172 -20.12 -6.65 -20.34
N ALA A 173 -19.34 -7.30 -19.49
CA ALA A 173 -19.60 -8.68 -19.07
C ALA A 173 -20.94 -8.80 -18.33
N THR A 174 -21.24 -7.84 -17.46
CA THR A 174 -22.52 -7.79 -16.73
C THR A 174 -23.70 -7.57 -17.68
N GLU A 175 -23.57 -6.63 -18.62
CA GLU A 175 -24.61 -6.35 -19.63
C GLU A 175 -24.85 -7.58 -20.54
N LEU A 176 -23.75 -8.22 -21.00
CA LEU A 176 -23.87 -9.44 -21.81
C LEU A 176 -24.62 -10.56 -21.09
N THR A 177 -24.28 -10.74 -19.80
CA THR A 177 -24.97 -11.74 -18.97
C THR A 177 -26.46 -11.42 -18.83
N ALA A 178 -26.83 -10.16 -18.61
CA ALA A 178 -28.21 -9.73 -18.48
C ALA A 178 -28.98 -9.95 -19.81
N ILE A 179 -28.37 -9.64 -20.95
CA ILE A 179 -28.95 -9.86 -22.28
C ILE A 179 -29.13 -11.35 -22.53
N TYR A 180 -28.14 -12.18 -22.18
CA TYR A 180 -28.22 -13.64 -22.36
C TYR A 180 -29.34 -14.25 -21.53
N ILE A 181 -29.46 -13.88 -20.24
CA ILE A 181 -30.53 -14.36 -19.36
C ILE A 181 -31.91 -13.96 -19.94
N LYS A 182 -32.06 -12.68 -20.30
CA LYS A 182 -33.31 -12.18 -20.89
C LYS A 182 -33.68 -12.90 -22.20
N TRP A 183 -32.68 -13.22 -23.03
CA TRP A 183 -32.88 -13.93 -24.28
C TRP A 183 -33.27 -15.39 -24.01
N TYR A 184 -32.64 -16.05 -23.04
CA TYR A 184 -32.92 -17.42 -22.62
C TYR A 184 -34.31 -17.55 -22.01
N GLU A 185 -34.72 -16.67 -21.11
CA GLU A 185 -36.04 -16.61 -20.52
C GLU A 185 -37.14 -16.43 -21.58
N ASN A 186 -36.88 -15.65 -22.64
CA ASN A 186 -37.83 -15.50 -23.76
C ASN A 186 -37.89 -16.73 -24.67
N LEU A 187 -36.86 -17.59 -24.68
CA LEU A 187 -36.87 -18.84 -25.47
C LEU A 187 -37.56 -20.00 -24.73
N GLU A 188 -37.57 -20.01 -23.42
CA GLU A 188 -38.27 -21.03 -22.63
C GLU A 188 -39.76 -20.77 -22.50
N SER A 189 -40.26 -19.59 -22.88
CA SER A 189 -41.65 -19.20 -22.76
C SER A 189 -42.59 -19.57 -23.93
N PRO A 190 -42.21 -20.23 -25.03
CA PRO A 190 -43.20 -20.63 -26.06
C PRO A 190 -43.93 -21.93 -25.76
N PHE A 191 -43.68 -22.62 -24.63
CA PHE A 191 -44.23 -23.93 -24.31
C PHE A 191 -44.79 -24.05 -22.89
N ALA A 192 -45.11 -22.95 -22.22
CA ALA A 192 -45.87 -22.94 -20.97
C ALA A 192 -47.35 -22.64 -21.21
#